data_b8113c7a01b828628cc87a0912d87d9e
#
_entry.id   b8113c7a01b828628cc87a0912d87d9e
#
_cell.length_a   1.000
_cell.length_b   1.000
_cell.length_c   1.000
_cell.angle_alpha   90.00
_cell.angle_beta   90.00
_cell.angle_gamma   90.00
#
_symmetry.space_group_name_H-M   'P 1'
#
loop_
_entity.id
_entity.type
_entity.pdbx_description
1 polymer ?
#
loop_
_entity_poly.entity_id
_entity_poly.type
_entity_poly.pdbx_seq_one_letter_code
_entity_poly.pdbx_strand_id
1 'polypeptide(L)'
;AMINILMNLSSSRHVEDGVGVGVGEHLEQFEEFTEGFTPYQRGEALASFDFVKRIHNSFAKKMDILEGDKHLSYKVKKAERTKAQLAEKTKFKGKGTKSRQPRRDSADSVATDDSQESVEDNAHHYIAFVPIGNEVWKLDGLDKQPTCMGSFAPEKGETLLDSVSSTIETLMAAGDDDYGVIALAQSPLLSLRKKAALTINTLMHVEERLDATSSDWKNFISEDEQPPCPRMLGLEEHLSSNPVSPALKSKIGQEGMPDLIDRRKRLIGDANSLAANIMVEMQNEAEEDQKATQRRYDSGPVIKKWLEMLAENGYLEENLERHMPGKGKGRK
;
A
#
# COMPACT_ATOMS: atom_id res chain seq x y z
N ALA A 1 4.98 8.11 1.35
CA ALA A 1 5.13 7.17 2.47
C ALA A 1 5.52 5.77 1.98
N MET A 2 4.70 5.07 1.18
CA MET A 2 4.95 3.70 0.70
C MET A 2 6.33 3.52 0.01
N ILE A 3 6.69 4.42 -0.93
CA ILE A 3 8.00 4.37 -1.60
C ILE A 3 9.14 4.53 -0.59
N ASN A 4 8.98 5.41 0.40
CA ASN A 4 9.99 5.61 1.43
C ASN A 4 10.20 4.34 2.28
N ILE A 5 9.11 3.65 2.63
CA ILE A 5 9.17 2.36 3.34
C ILE A 5 9.90 1.33 2.49
N LEU A 6 9.51 1.16 1.22
CA LEU A 6 10.13 0.19 0.31
C LEU A 6 11.64 0.43 0.14
N MET A 7 12.04 1.69 -0.05
CA MET A 7 13.46 2.03 -0.23
C MET A 7 14.28 1.80 1.04
N ASN A 8 13.73 2.08 2.23
CA ASN A 8 14.43 1.78 3.48
C ASN A 8 14.52 0.27 3.75
N LEU A 9 13.55 -0.52 3.28
CA LEU A 9 13.60 -1.99 3.37
C LEU A 9 14.55 -2.60 2.33
N SER A 10 14.71 -1.99 1.14
CA SER A 10 15.65 -2.46 0.12
C SER A 10 17.11 -2.24 0.53
N SER A 11 17.39 -1.10 1.15
CA SER A 11 18.74 -0.76 1.65
C SER A 11 19.21 -1.68 2.77
N SER A 12 18.28 -2.39 3.43
CA SER A 12 18.58 -3.42 4.44
C SER A 12 19.12 -4.75 3.86
N ARG A 13 19.44 -4.81 2.56
CA ARG A 13 19.97 -6.01 1.88
C ARG A 13 21.28 -6.55 2.45
N HIS A 14 21.96 -5.78 3.29
CA HIS A 14 23.19 -6.21 3.97
C HIS A 14 22.97 -6.98 5.26
N VAL A 15 21.74 -7.32 5.61
CA VAL A 15 21.44 -8.21 6.75
C VAL A 15 21.60 -9.65 6.27
N GLU A 16 22.49 -10.38 6.92
CA GLU A 16 22.91 -11.77 6.60
C GLU A 16 21.78 -12.81 6.51
N ASP A 17 20.55 -12.46 6.89
CA ASP A 17 19.40 -13.37 6.91
C ASP A 17 18.49 -13.37 5.67
N GLY A 18 18.89 -12.71 4.58
CA GLY A 18 18.27 -12.89 3.26
C GLY A 18 16.81 -12.41 3.10
N VAL A 19 16.29 -11.57 3.98
CA VAL A 19 14.94 -11.00 3.90
C VAL A 19 14.99 -9.58 3.30
N GLY A 20 15.63 -9.44 2.14
CA GLY A 20 15.57 -8.19 1.37
C GLY A 20 14.30 -8.12 0.53
N VAL A 21 13.61 -6.99 0.55
CA VAL A 21 12.49 -6.72 -0.37
C VAL A 21 13.07 -6.29 -1.72
N GLY A 22 12.81 -7.06 -2.78
CA GLY A 22 13.10 -6.63 -4.14
C GLY A 22 12.14 -5.53 -4.56
N VAL A 23 12.65 -4.34 -4.78
CA VAL A 23 11.83 -3.16 -5.14
C VAL A 23 11.66 -2.97 -6.65
N GLY A 24 12.39 -3.74 -7.45
CA GLY A 24 12.38 -3.69 -8.90
C GLY A 24 13.28 -2.61 -9.49
N GLU A 25 13.65 -2.81 -10.75
CA GLU A 25 14.70 -2.06 -11.48
C GLU A 25 14.54 -0.53 -11.40
N HIS A 26 13.33 -0.01 -11.56
CA HIS A 26 13.11 1.45 -11.55
C HIS A 26 13.39 2.09 -10.19
N LEU A 27 13.03 1.43 -9.10
CA LEU A 27 13.31 1.95 -7.76
C LEU A 27 14.76 1.72 -7.37
N GLU A 28 15.37 0.64 -7.83
CA GLU A 28 16.81 0.38 -7.66
C GLU A 28 17.65 1.46 -8.34
N GLN A 29 17.35 1.79 -9.59
CA GLN A 29 18.01 2.88 -10.32
C GLN A 29 17.79 4.24 -9.63
N PHE A 30 16.59 4.48 -9.09
CA PHE A 30 16.31 5.71 -8.34
C PHE A 30 17.13 5.77 -7.05
N GLU A 31 17.27 4.66 -6.33
CA GLU A 31 18.10 4.55 -5.12
C GLU A 31 19.56 4.86 -5.42
N GLU A 32 20.13 4.20 -6.43
CA GLU A 32 21.51 4.44 -6.89
C GLU A 32 21.73 5.89 -7.31
N PHE A 33 20.82 6.45 -8.10
CA PHE A 33 20.90 7.84 -8.56
C PHE A 33 20.87 8.84 -7.40
N THR A 34 20.13 8.55 -6.34
CA THR A 34 19.93 9.48 -5.21
C THR A 34 20.80 9.18 -3.99
N GLU A 35 21.73 8.23 -4.07
CA GLU A 35 22.55 7.77 -2.95
C GLU A 35 23.30 8.93 -2.26
N GLY A 36 23.94 9.80 -3.06
CA GLY A 36 24.69 10.96 -2.56
C GLY A 36 23.85 12.21 -2.25
N PHE A 37 22.53 12.15 -2.38
CA PHE A 37 21.66 13.31 -2.23
C PHE A 37 21.34 13.60 -0.77
N THR A 38 21.20 14.89 -0.45
CA THR A 38 20.61 15.30 0.82
C THR A 38 19.14 14.88 0.90
N PRO A 39 18.52 14.74 2.10
CA PRO A 39 17.12 14.40 2.23
C PRO A 39 16.18 15.30 1.42
N TYR A 40 16.47 16.59 1.36
CA TYR A 40 15.70 17.56 0.57
C TYR A 40 15.80 17.27 -0.93
N GLN A 41 17.02 17.10 -1.47
CA GLN A 41 17.24 16.77 -2.88
C GLN A 41 16.60 15.43 -3.27
N ARG A 42 16.65 14.43 -2.37
CA ARG A 42 15.99 13.15 -2.58
C ARG A 42 14.48 13.28 -2.66
N GLY A 43 13.89 14.15 -1.84
CA GLY A 43 12.48 14.49 -1.88
C GLY A 43 12.08 15.17 -3.20
N GLU A 44 12.88 16.14 -3.68
CA GLU A 44 12.64 16.81 -4.97
C GLU A 44 12.77 15.83 -6.15
N ALA A 45 13.77 14.97 -6.12
CA ALA A 45 13.96 13.93 -7.14
C ALA A 45 12.75 12.98 -7.18
N LEU A 46 12.25 12.54 -6.01
CA LEU A 46 11.04 11.70 -5.92
C LEU A 46 9.81 12.43 -6.44
N ALA A 47 9.65 13.72 -6.12
CA ALA A 47 8.56 14.54 -6.63
C ALA A 47 8.58 14.70 -8.17
N SER A 48 9.74 14.53 -8.80
CA SER A 48 9.94 14.60 -10.26
C SER A 48 9.92 13.23 -10.93
N PHE A 49 9.85 12.15 -10.17
CA PHE A 49 9.98 10.79 -10.68
C PHE A 49 8.73 10.33 -11.42
N ASP A 50 8.76 10.41 -12.75
CA ASP A 50 7.61 10.15 -13.63
C ASP A 50 7.04 8.73 -13.52
N PHE A 51 7.87 7.73 -13.24
CA PHE A 51 7.42 6.35 -13.05
C PHE A 51 6.41 6.25 -11.92
N VAL A 52 6.77 6.77 -10.74
CA VAL A 52 5.90 6.79 -9.56
C VAL A 52 4.66 7.64 -9.80
N LYS A 53 4.82 8.83 -10.42
CA LYS A 53 3.68 9.70 -10.76
C LYS A 53 2.69 9.02 -11.68
N ARG A 54 3.15 8.34 -12.72
CA ARG A 54 2.25 7.64 -13.67
C ARG A 54 1.47 6.53 -12.98
N ILE A 55 2.12 5.75 -12.11
CA ILE A 55 1.42 4.70 -11.34
C ILE A 55 0.39 5.34 -10.42
N HIS A 56 0.80 6.33 -9.62
CA HIS A 56 -0.11 7.04 -8.71
C HIS A 56 -1.32 7.62 -9.45
N ASN A 57 -1.08 8.36 -10.53
CA ASN A 57 -2.13 9.01 -11.30
C ASN A 57 -3.00 8.02 -12.08
N SER A 58 -2.53 6.80 -12.35
CA SER A 58 -3.34 5.77 -13.01
C SER A 58 -4.56 5.34 -12.18
N PHE A 59 -4.54 5.58 -10.87
CA PHE A 59 -5.65 5.31 -9.96
C PHE A 59 -6.55 6.53 -9.73
N ALA A 60 -6.15 7.72 -10.20
CA ALA A 60 -6.95 8.94 -10.07
C ALA A 60 -8.14 8.89 -11.04
N LYS A 61 -9.33 9.20 -10.56
CA LYS A 61 -10.50 9.39 -11.41
C LYS A 61 -10.44 10.78 -12.07
N LYS A 62 -11.03 10.92 -13.26
CA LYS A 62 -11.13 12.25 -13.90
C LYS A 62 -11.82 13.28 -13.02
N MET A 63 -12.78 12.86 -12.21
CA MET A 63 -13.44 13.76 -11.26
C MET A 63 -12.48 14.27 -10.19
N ASP A 64 -11.60 13.43 -9.68
CA ASP A 64 -10.58 13.80 -8.68
C ASP A 64 -9.61 14.85 -9.28
N ILE A 65 -9.22 14.67 -10.55
CA ILE A 65 -8.38 15.63 -11.28
C ILE A 65 -9.10 16.96 -11.48
N LEU A 66 -10.37 16.92 -11.92
CA LEU A 66 -11.17 18.13 -12.14
C LEU A 66 -11.44 18.88 -10.82
N GLU A 67 -11.61 18.18 -9.71
CA GLU A 67 -11.78 18.79 -8.39
C GLU A 67 -10.48 19.43 -7.93
N GLY A 68 -9.34 18.77 -8.13
CA GLY A 68 -8.02 19.34 -7.90
C GLY A 68 -7.77 20.62 -8.73
N ASP A 69 -8.13 20.60 -10.00
CA ASP A 69 -8.01 21.78 -10.88
C ASP A 69 -8.91 22.94 -10.43
N LYS A 70 -10.14 22.66 -10.01
CA LYS A 70 -11.06 23.68 -9.46
C LYS A 70 -10.49 24.29 -8.18
N HIS A 71 -9.95 23.46 -7.29
CA HIS A 71 -9.33 23.90 -6.03
C HIS A 71 -8.10 24.79 -6.30
N LEU A 72 -7.23 24.39 -7.22
CA LEU A 72 -6.08 25.19 -7.65
C LEU A 72 -6.52 26.53 -8.25
N SER A 73 -7.50 26.52 -9.14
CA SER A 73 -8.08 27.71 -9.74
C SER A 73 -8.67 28.67 -8.69
N TYR A 74 -9.33 28.12 -7.66
CA TYR A 74 -9.84 28.91 -6.54
C TYR A 74 -8.70 29.54 -5.72
N LYS A 75 -7.65 28.77 -5.38
CA LYS A 75 -6.46 29.28 -4.66
C LYS A 75 -5.78 30.41 -5.43
N VAL A 76 -5.60 30.26 -6.74
CA VAL A 76 -5.00 31.29 -7.59
C VAL A 76 -5.85 32.57 -7.59
N LYS A 77 -7.16 32.46 -7.81
CA LYS A 77 -8.08 33.62 -7.78
C LYS A 77 -8.11 34.30 -6.40
N LYS A 78 -8.06 33.54 -5.30
CA LYS A 78 -7.98 34.08 -3.94
C LYS A 78 -6.68 34.86 -3.75
N ALA A 79 -5.53 34.30 -4.17
CA ALA A 79 -4.23 34.98 -4.10
C ALA A 79 -4.19 36.27 -4.93
N GLU A 80 -4.76 36.28 -6.13
CA GLU A 80 -4.87 37.47 -6.97
C GLU A 80 -5.71 38.56 -6.31
N ARG A 81 -6.87 38.23 -5.74
CA ARG A 81 -7.74 39.15 -5.00
C ARG A 81 -7.01 39.77 -3.79
N THR A 82 -6.28 38.92 -3.03
CA THR A 82 -5.49 39.40 -1.88
C THR A 82 -4.38 40.37 -2.33
N LYS A 83 -3.66 40.06 -3.41
CA LYS A 83 -2.67 40.96 -4.00
C LYS A 83 -3.26 42.27 -4.46
N ALA A 84 -4.42 42.23 -5.13
CA ALA A 84 -5.12 43.44 -5.58
C ALA A 84 -5.55 44.32 -4.39
N GLN A 85 -6.11 43.75 -3.34
CA GLN A 85 -6.49 44.46 -2.12
C GLN A 85 -5.29 45.09 -1.39
N LEU A 86 -4.13 44.36 -1.33
CA LEU A 86 -2.90 44.94 -0.78
C LEU A 86 -2.39 46.12 -1.60
N ALA A 87 -2.44 46.00 -2.94
CA ALA A 87 -2.03 47.08 -3.86
C ALA A 87 -2.92 48.30 -3.75
N GLU A 88 -4.23 48.16 -3.50
CA GLU A 88 -5.13 49.27 -3.22
C GLU A 88 -4.83 49.93 -1.86
N LYS A 89 -4.62 49.13 -0.79
CA LYS A 89 -4.26 49.66 0.53
C LYS A 89 -2.94 50.43 0.52
N THR A 90 -1.98 50.05 -0.32
CA THR A 90 -0.71 50.77 -0.48
C THR A 90 -0.87 52.06 -1.27
N LYS A 91 -1.79 52.16 -2.26
CA LYS A 91 -2.09 53.37 -2.97
C LYS A 91 -2.79 54.44 -2.11
N PHE A 92 -3.61 54.01 -1.14
CA PHE A 92 -4.28 54.94 -0.21
C PHE A 92 -3.37 55.50 0.88
N LYS A 93 -2.25 54.81 1.25
CA LYS A 93 -1.27 55.32 2.24
C LYS A 93 -0.35 56.42 1.68
N GLY A 94 -0.38 56.73 0.42
CA GLY A 94 0.47 57.72 -0.27
C GLY A 94 -0.07 59.18 -0.33
N LYS A 95 -1.27 59.44 0.15
CA LYS A 95 -1.85 60.79 0.11
C LYS A 95 -2.43 61.17 1.50
N GLY A 96 -1.66 61.87 2.32
CA GLY A 96 -2.29 62.61 3.44
C GLY A 96 -1.47 62.72 4.70
N THR A 97 -0.78 63.85 4.82
CA THR A 97 -0.58 64.70 5.99
C THR A 97 0.27 64.22 7.20
N LYS A 98 1.20 65.09 7.45
CA LYS A 98 2.10 65.19 8.61
C LYS A 98 1.37 65.22 9.96
N SER A 99 2.12 64.71 10.95
CA SER A 99 2.03 64.99 12.40
C SER A 99 0.90 64.30 13.20
N ARG A 100 1.31 63.28 13.96
CA ARG A 100 1.15 63.26 15.43
C ARG A 100 1.89 62.05 16.02
N GLN A 101 2.57 62.29 17.13
CA GLN A 101 3.36 61.33 17.91
C GLN A 101 2.57 60.10 18.35
N PRO A 102 3.28 58.95 18.59
CA PRO A 102 2.65 57.70 18.94
C PRO A 102 2.25 57.69 20.41
N ARG A 103 0.98 57.51 20.70
CA ARG A 103 0.52 56.96 21.97
C ARG A 103 0.61 55.42 21.83
N ARG A 104 1.40 54.84 22.71
CA ARG A 104 1.31 53.44 23.08
C ARG A 104 -0.07 53.24 23.68
N ASP A 105 -0.85 52.37 23.11
CA ASP A 105 -1.83 51.52 23.81
C ASP A 105 -2.43 50.49 22.88
N SER A 106 -2.52 49.28 23.41
CA SER A 106 -3.40 48.19 23.02
C SER A 106 -3.13 47.47 21.67
N ALA A 107 -2.69 46.25 21.82
CA ALA A 107 -2.93 45.18 20.90
C ALA A 107 -4.40 45.15 20.52
N ASP A 108 -4.74 45.85 19.44
CA ASP A 108 -5.98 45.62 18.71
C ASP A 108 -5.70 44.50 17.71
N SER A 109 -6.01 43.31 18.15
CA SER A 109 -6.19 42.17 17.25
C SER A 109 -7.23 42.61 16.26
N VAL A 110 -6.76 42.94 15.04
CA VAL A 110 -7.60 42.92 13.87
C VAL A 110 -8.04 41.46 13.73
N ALA A 111 -9.19 41.17 14.33
CA ALA A 111 -9.96 40.00 13.96
C ALA A 111 -10.27 40.16 12.46
N THR A 112 -9.37 39.66 11.63
CA THR A 112 -9.73 39.27 10.29
C THR A 112 -10.82 38.25 10.48
N ASP A 113 -11.99 38.58 9.98
CA ASP A 113 -13.15 37.69 9.80
C ASP A 113 -12.76 36.61 8.77
N ASP A 114 -11.80 35.78 9.18
CA ASP A 114 -11.26 34.62 8.47
C ASP A 114 -11.84 33.33 9.03
N SER A 115 -12.91 33.48 9.83
CA SER A 115 -13.65 32.37 10.45
C SER A 115 -14.76 31.79 9.55
N GLN A 116 -14.78 32.12 8.26
CA GLN A 116 -15.64 31.44 7.32
C GLN A 116 -14.82 30.78 6.21
N GLU A 117 -14.87 29.46 6.26
CA GLU A 117 -14.28 28.50 5.34
C GLU A 117 -12.76 28.35 5.45
N SER A 118 -12.30 27.87 6.61
CA SER A 118 -11.35 26.79 6.56
C SER A 118 -12.09 25.61 5.88
N VAL A 119 -12.09 25.56 4.55
CA VAL A 119 -11.97 24.27 3.88
C VAL A 119 -10.67 23.75 4.49
N GLU A 120 -10.81 23.02 5.58
CA GLU A 120 -9.73 22.26 6.18
C GLU A 120 -9.16 21.51 4.99
N ASP A 121 -7.94 21.89 4.59
CA ASP A 121 -7.12 21.06 3.75
C ASP A 121 -6.99 19.77 4.58
N ASN A 122 -7.90 18.81 4.40
CA ASN A 122 -7.80 17.45 4.85
C ASN A 122 -6.64 16.81 4.08
N ALA A 123 -5.48 17.44 4.19
CA ALA A 123 -4.23 16.88 3.74
C ALA A 123 -3.92 15.76 4.71
N HIS A 124 -4.33 14.54 4.34
CA HIS A 124 -3.97 13.36 5.09
C HIS A 124 -2.47 13.34 5.30
N HIS A 125 -2.05 13.42 6.54
CA HIS A 125 -0.65 13.33 6.92
C HIS A 125 -0.28 11.87 7.16
N TYR A 126 0.77 11.40 6.47
CA TYR A 126 1.21 10.01 6.55
C TYR A 126 2.49 9.92 7.38
N ILE A 127 2.44 9.14 8.43
CA ILE A 127 3.60 8.74 9.25
C ILE A 127 3.95 7.30 8.89
N ALA A 128 5.24 6.99 8.74
CA ALA A 128 5.68 5.63 8.48
C ALA A 128 6.47 5.07 9.68
N PHE A 129 6.20 3.84 10.04
CA PHE A 129 7.00 3.07 11.00
C PHE A 129 7.75 1.99 10.23
N VAL A 130 9.08 2.00 10.31
CA VAL A 130 9.95 1.14 9.51
C VAL A 130 10.92 0.41 10.43
N PRO A 131 11.06 -0.92 10.31
CA PRO A 131 12.12 -1.66 11.00
C PRO A 131 13.45 -1.43 10.30
N ILE A 132 14.48 -1.09 11.07
CA ILE A 132 15.87 -0.99 10.61
C ILE A 132 16.73 -1.80 11.57
N GLY A 133 17.16 -2.98 11.15
CA GLY A 133 17.72 -3.97 12.07
C GLY A 133 16.66 -4.41 13.08
N ASN A 134 17.00 -4.33 14.36
CA ASN A 134 16.09 -4.66 15.47
C ASN A 134 15.42 -3.42 16.10
N GLU A 135 15.51 -2.27 15.45
CA GLU A 135 14.91 -1.02 15.93
C GLU A 135 13.75 -0.60 15.04
N VAL A 136 12.79 0.11 15.64
CA VAL A 136 11.66 0.69 14.92
C VAL A 136 11.83 2.20 14.83
N TRP A 137 11.79 2.72 13.63
CA TRP A 137 11.96 4.14 13.36
C TRP A 137 10.66 4.76 12.85
N LYS A 138 10.25 5.87 13.47
CA LYS A 138 9.19 6.75 12.98
C LYS A 138 9.75 7.72 11.95
N LEU A 139 9.19 7.71 10.75
CA LEU A 139 9.48 8.66 9.68
C LEU A 139 8.28 9.58 9.51
N ASP A 140 8.44 10.82 9.91
CA ASP A 140 7.41 11.84 9.84
C ASP A 140 8.00 13.07 9.12
N GLY A 141 7.36 13.49 8.02
CA GLY A 141 7.84 14.61 7.21
C GLY A 141 7.73 15.96 7.89
N LEU A 142 7.01 16.06 9.02
CA LEU A 142 6.91 17.27 9.84
C LEU A 142 7.98 17.31 10.93
N ASP A 143 8.59 16.20 11.27
CA ASP A 143 9.69 16.13 12.23
C ASP A 143 11.01 16.57 11.58
N LYS A 144 11.90 17.13 12.39
CA LYS A 144 13.24 17.53 11.90
C LYS A 144 14.12 16.37 11.52
N GLN A 145 13.91 15.20 12.13
CA GLN A 145 14.68 13.98 11.91
C GLN A 145 13.86 12.74 12.30
N PRO A 146 14.19 11.56 11.77
CA PRO A 146 13.60 10.29 12.19
C PRO A 146 13.77 10.06 13.70
N THR A 147 12.78 9.43 14.32
CA THR A 147 12.76 9.14 15.76
C THR A 147 12.75 7.64 15.99
N CYS A 148 13.70 7.12 16.77
CA CYS A 148 13.66 5.72 17.20
C CYS A 148 12.54 5.53 18.23
N MET A 149 11.65 4.58 17.99
CA MET A 149 10.49 4.28 18.84
C MET A 149 10.78 3.17 19.86
N GLY A 150 11.83 2.40 19.64
CA GLY A 150 12.22 1.29 20.48
C GLY A 150 12.86 0.17 19.69
N SER A 151 13.20 -0.91 20.38
CA SER A 151 13.74 -2.14 19.78
C SER A 151 12.85 -3.32 20.08
N PHE A 152 12.92 -4.34 19.24
CA PHE A 152 12.25 -5.63 19.42
C PHE A 152 13.27 -6.75 19.26
N ALA A 153 12.99 -7.90 19.86
CA ALA A 153 13.88 -9.06 19.89
C ALA A 153 13.26 -10.23 19.10
N PRO A 154 13.57 -10.36 17.77
CA PRO A 154 13.02 -11.44 16.94
C PRO A 154 13.32 -12.82 17.49
N GLU A 155 14.46 -13.01 18.13
CA GLU A 155 14.86 -14.27 18.79
C GLU A 155 13.95 -14.66 19.95
N LYS A 156 13.21 -13.72 20.54
CA LYS A 156 12.18 -13.96 21.57
C LYS A 156 10.77 -14.05 20.99
N GLY A 157 10.63 -13.93 19.66
CA GLY A 157 9.35 -13.92 18.98
C GLY A 157 8.64 -12.55 18.99
N GLU A 158 9.34 -11.48 19.42
CA GLU A 158 8.81 -10.12 19.36
C GLU A 158 8.83 -9.61 17.91
N THR A 159 7.84 -8.81 17.57
CA THR A 159 7.65 -8.23 16.24
C THR A 159 7.73 -6.71 16.28
N LEU A 160 7.85 -6.08 15.11
CA LEU A 160 7.68 -4.64 14.93
C LEU A 160 6.42 -4.10 15.66
N LEU A 161 5.31 -4.85 15.58
CA LEU A 161 4.03 -4.41 16.13
C LEU A 161 4.06 -4.32 17.66
N ASP A 162 4.82 -5.18 18.33
CA ASP A 162 4.93 -5.14 19.80
C ASP A 162 5.54 -3.82 20.30
N SER A 163 6.41 -3.21 19.48
CA SER A 163 7.05 -1.94 19.82
C SER A 163 6.21 -0.70 19.48
N VAL A 164 5.29 -0.77 18.50
CA VAL A 164 4.58 0.43 18.00
C VAL A 164 3.08 0.41 18.17
N SER A 165 2.45 -0.73 18.51
CA SER A 165 0.99 -0.86 18.61
C SER A 165 0.38 0.19 19.56
N SER A 166 0.96 0.36 20.73
CA SER A 166 0.48 1.35 21.72
C SER A 166 0.57 2.80 21.20
N THR A 167 1.60 3.11 20.43
CA THR A 167 1.75 4.42 19.80
C THR A 167 0.71 4.64 18.71
N ILE A 168 0.49 3.64 17.86
CA ILE A 168 -0.53 3.68 16.80
C ILE A 168 -1.93 3.83 17.42
N GLU A 169 -2.25 3.03 18.44
CA GLU A 169 -3.52 3.13 19.16
C GLU A 169 -3.73 4.52 19.79
N THR A 170 -2.68 5.09 20.36
CA THR A 170 -2.73 6.44 20.94
C THR A 170 -2.98 7.50 19.87
N LEU A 171 -2.32 7.39 18.71
CA LEU A 171 -2.52 8.30 17.57
C LEU A 171 -3.94 8.17 17.02
N MET A 172 -4.46 6.95 16.88
CA MET A 172 -5.83 6.71 16.43
C MET A 172 -6.87 7.24 17.42
N ALA A 173 -6.62 7.10 18.74
CA ALA A 173 -7.52 7.59 19.78
C ALA A 173 -7.49 9.12 19.95
N ALA A 174 -6.39 9.76 19.57
CA ALA A 174 -6.22 11.21 19.67
C ALA A 174 -6.81 11.98 18.48
N GLY A 175 -7.11 11.29 17.39
CA GLY A 175 -7.68 11.86 16.17
C GLY A 175 -9.16 11.62 16.05
N ASP A 176 -9.79 12.40 15.16
CA ASP A 176 -11.14 12.12 14.69
C ASP A 176 -11.16 10.84 13.84
N ASP A 177 -12.33 10.31 13.48
CA ASP A 177 -12.56 9.01 12.81
C ASP A 177 -11.84 8.79 11.46
N ASP A 178 -10.97 9.70 11.03
CA ASP A 178 -10.31 9.71 9.71
C ASP A 178 -8.92 9.04 9.68
N TYR A 179 -8.52 8.34 10.75
CA TYR A 179 -7.24 7.62 10.78
C TYR A 179 -7.36 6.22 10.16
N GLY A 180 -6.45 5.92 9.23
CA GLY A 180 -6.31 4.60 8.64
C GLY A 180 -4.88 4.07 8.77
N VAL A 181 -4.73 2.76 8.95
CA VAL A 181 -3.43 2.08 8.96
C VAL A 181 -3.29 1.26 7.69
N ILE A 182 -2.17 1.44 6.98
CA ILE A 182 -1.80 0.64 5.82
C ILE A 182 -0.48 -0.05 6.14
N ALA A 183 -0.43 -1.37 5.98
CA ALA A 183 0.77 -2.15 6.20
C ALA A 183 1.31 -2.72 4.88
N LEU A 184 2.65 -2.76 4.76
CA LEU A 184 3.35 -3.56 3.78
C LEU A 184 3.75 -4.86 4.45
N ALA A 185 3.25 -5.98 3.93
CA ALA A 185 3.57 -7.30 4.41
C ALA A 185 4.03 -8.19 3.25
N GLN A 186 4.85 -9.18 3.56
CA GLN A 186 5.21 -10.20 2.57
C GLN A 186 3.98 -11.03 2.22
N SER A 187 3.75 -11.28 0.92
CA SER A 187 2.68 -12.18 0.50
C SER A 187 2.89 -13.57 1.10
N PRO A 188 1.87 -14.16 1.72
CA PRO A 188 1.95 -15.52 2.26
C PRO A 188 2.17 -16.58 1.18
N LEU A 189 1.85 -16.28 -0.09
CA LEU A 189 2.04 -17.19 -1.22
C LEU A 189 3.46 -17.68 -1.35
N LEU A 190 4.47 -16.81 -1.18
CA LEU A 190 5.86 -17.22 -1.31
C LEU A 190 6.25 -18.28 -0.27
N SER A 191 5.86 -18.08 0.98
CA SER A 191 6.15 -19.03 2.06
C SER A 191 5.36 -20.32 1.91
N LEU A 192 4.09 -20.24 1.50
CA LEU A 192 3.24 -21.40 1.24
C LEU A 192 3.77 -22.22 0.07
N ARG A 193 4.18 -21.60 -1.03
CA ARG A 193 4.76 -22.27 -2.19
C ARG A 193 6.09 -22.95 -1.86
N LYS A 194 6.97 -22.31 -1.08
CA LYS A 194 8.21 -22.95 -0.60
C LYS A 194 7.94 -24.19 0.24
N LYS A 195 6.99 -24.11 1.18
CA LYS A 195 6.58 -25.24 2.01
C LYS A 195 5.97 -26.37 1.18
N ALA A 196 5.05 -26.02 0.26
CA ALA A 196 4.42 -26.99 -0.64
C ALA A 196 5.46 -27.70 -1.55
N ALA A 197 6.40 -26.93 -2.12
CA ALA A 197 7.46 -27.51 -2.95
C ALA A 197 8.35 -28.47 -2.16
N LEU A 198 8.75 -28.12 -0.92
CA LEU A 198 9.51 -29.01 -0.05
C LEU A 198 8.70 -30.28 0.30
N THR A 199 7.41 -30.15 0.58
CA THR A 199 6.52 -31.28 0.88
C THR A 199 6.39 -32.20 -0.32
N ILE A 200 6.20 -31.67 -1.52
CA ILE A 200 6.11 -32.45 -2.76
C ILE A 200 7.44 -33.11 -3.10
N ASN A 201 8.57 -32.42 -2.98
CA ASN A 201 9.89 -33.01 -3.18
C ASN A 201 10.17 -34.15 -2.19
N THR A 202 9.73 -33.97 -0.95
CA THR A 202 9.85 -35.02 0.09
C THR A 202 8.96 -36.21 -0.26
N LEU A 203 7.74 -35.97 -0.73
CA LEU A 203 6.82 -37.00 -1.19
C LEU A 203 7.40 -37.80 -2.36
N MET A 204 7.94 -37.12 -3.37
CA MET A 204 8.60 -37.79 -4.51
C MET A 204 9.75 -38.69 -4.04
N HIS A 205 10.56 -38.20 -3.10
CA HIS A 205 11.65 -39.00 -2.56
C HIS A 205 11.17 -40.22 -1.76
N VAL A 206 10.06 -40.11 -1.02
CA VAL A 206 9.42 -41.23 -0.30
C VAL A 206 8.88 -42.24 -1.32
N GLU A 207 8.25 -41.81 -2.40
CA GLU A 207 7.72 -42.69 -3.46
C GLU A 207 8.84 -43.42 -4.21
N GLU A 208 9.95 -42.74 -4.54
CA GLU A 208 11.15 -43.33 -5.11
C GLU A 208 11.71 -44.46 -4.15
N ARG A 209 11.71 -44.19 -2.85
CA ARG A 209 12.18 -45.19 -1.86
C ARG A 209 11.21 -46.35 -1.75
N LEU A 210 9.88 -46.12 -1.80
CA LEU A 210 8.87 -47.16 -1.82
C LEU A 210 9.00 -48.03 -3.06
N ASP A 211 9.16 -47.46 -4.27
CA ASP A 211 9.37 -48.15 -5.52
C ASP A 211 10.65 -49.02 -5.49
N ALA A 212 11.72 -48.54 -4.83
CA ALA A 212 12.95 -49.27 -4.65
C ALA A 212 12.83 -50.45 -3.62
N THR A 213 11.86 -50.38 -2.70
CA THR A 213 11.65 -51.38 -1.67
C THR A 213 10.71 -52.50 -2.12
N SER A 214 9.61 -52.18 -2.74
CA SER A 214 8.63 -53.10 -3.33
C SER A 214 7.70 -52.38 -4.28
N SER A 215 7.48 -52.87 -5.50
CA SER A 215 6.55 -52.28 -6.45
C SER A 215 5.08 -52.45 -6.06
N ASP A 216 4.80 -53.34 -5.12
CA ASP A 216 3.41 -53.68 -4.73
C ASP A 216 2.80 -52.72 -3.73
N TRP A 217 3.56 -51.74 -3.24
CA TRP A 217 3.03 -50.73 -2.30
C TRP A 217 1.83 -49.96 -2.83
N LYS A 218 1.71 -49.83 -4.16
CA LYS A 218 0.58 -49.13 -4.83
C LYS A 218 -0.76 -49.79 -4.58
N ASN A 219 -0.75 -51.10 -4.22
CA ASN A 219 -1.96 -51.86 -3.88
C ASN A 219 -2.51 -51.51 -2.50
N PHE A 220 -1.70 -50.82 -1.65
CA PHE A 220 -2.04 -50.45 -0.28
C PHE A 220 -2.51 -48.98 -0.15
N ILE A 221 -2.65 -48.24 -1.26
CA ILE A 221 -3.09 -46.87 -1.28
C ILE A 221 -4.48 -46.76 -1.90
N SER A 222 -5.26 -45.77 -1.41
CA SER A 222 -6.54 -45.41 -1.97
C SER A 222 -6.38 -44.58 -3.25
N GLU A 223 -7.25 -44.74 -4.23
CA GLU A 223 -7.24 -43.96 -5.47
C GLU A 223 -7.39 -42.44 -5.22
N ASP A 224 -8.04 -42.06 -4.13
CA ASP A 224 -8.25 -40.67 -3.73
C ASP A 224 -6.99 -40.00 -3.12
N GLU A 225 -5.93 -40.78 -2.82
CA GLU A 225 -4.68 -40.25 -2.25
C GLU A 225 -3.71 -39.75 -3.32
N GLN A 226 -4.15 -38.71 -4.07
CA GLN A 226 -3.35 -38.08 -5.11
C GLN A 226 -2.74 -36.77 -4.62
N PRO A 227 -1.47 -36.49 -4.92
CA PRO A 227 -0.87 -35.20 -4.65
C PRO A 227 -1.48 -34.10 -5.53
N PRO A 228 -1.52 -32.85 -5.05
CA PRO A 228 -2.01 -31.73 -5.84
C PRO A 228 -1.08 -31.47 -7.03
N CYS A 229 -1.65 -30.97 -8.15
CA CYS A 229 -0.89 -30.66 -9.35
C CYS A 229 0.04 -29.45 -9.12
N PRO A 230 1.37 -29.58 -9.21
CA PRO A 230 2.31 -28.51 -8.94
C PRO A 230 2.13 -27.29 -9.85
N ARG A 231 1.78 -27.53 -11.12
CA ARG A 231 1.57 -26.49 -12.13
C ARG A 231 0.41 -25.56 -11.78
N MET A 232 -0.68 -26.09 -11.26
CA MET A 232 -1.84 -25.29 -10.87
C MET A 232 -1.55 -24.36 -9.69
N LEU A 233 -0.54 -24.71 -8.87
CA LEU A 233 -0.13 -23.96 -7.68
C LEU A 233 1.05 -23.01 -7.97
N GLY A 234 1.60 -23.02 -9.20
CA GLY A 234 2.77 -22.23 -9.56
C GLY A 234 4.04 -22.65 -8.82
N LEU A 235 4.27 -23.97 -8.65
CA LEU A 235 5.39 -24.50 -7.90
C LEU A 235 6.61 -24.86 -8.76
N GLU A 236 6.56 -24.75 -10.08
CA GLU A 236 7.59 -25.24 -11.01
C GLU A 236 8.99 -24.70 -10.67
N GLU A 237 9.12 -23.40 -10.42
CA GLU A 237 10.39 -22.79 -10.04
C GLU A 237 10.81 -23.13 -8.60
N HIS A 238 9.83 -23.29 -7.72
CA HIS A 238 10.07 -23.58 -6.29
C HIS A 238 10.51 -25.01 -6.05
N LEU A 239 10.13 -25.98 -6.89
CA LEU A 239 10.55 -27.37 -6.76
C LEU A 239 12.07 -27.51 -6.91
N SER A 240 12.66 -26.81 -7.88
CA SER A 240 14.12 -26.83 -8.09
C SER A 240 14.89 -26.11 -6.97
N SER A 241 14.29 -25.04 -6.42
CA SER A 241 14.91 -24.19 -5.41
C SER A 241 14.81 -24.72 -3.97
N ASN A 242 13.96 -25.73 -3.72
CA ASN A 242 13.72 -26.29 -2.37
C ASN A 242 13.97 -27.79 -2.33
N PRO A 243 15.23 -28.25 -2.48
CA PRO A 243 15.56 -29.67 -2.43
C PRO A 243 15.40 -30.23 -1.01
N VAL A 244 15.12 -31.52 -0.94
CA VAL A 244 15.07 -32.26 0.34
C VAL A 244 16.45 -32.27 0.98
N SER A 245 16.53 -31.94 2.26
CA SER A 245 17.80 -31.90 3.00
C SER A 245 18.44 -33.31 3.10
N PRO A 246 19.79 -33.40 3.06
CA PRO A 246 20.49 -34.67 3.14
C PRO A 246 20.14 -35.46 4.42
N ALA A 247 19.95 -34.77 5.55
CA ALA A 247 19.56 -35.39 6.81
C ALA A 247 18.17 -36.05 6.71
N LEU A 248 17.21 -35.41 6.06
CA LEU A 248 15.87 -35.97 5.86
C LEU A 248 15.88 -37.13 4.87
N LYS A 249 16.69 -37.08 3.81
CA LYS A 249 16.90 -38.18 2.87
C LYS A 249 17.48 -39.42 3.60
N SER A 250 18.48 -39.21 4.45
CA SER A 250 19.07 -40.28 5.25
C SER A 250 18.06 -40.93 6.19
N LYS A 251 17.21 -40.13 6.85
CA LYS A 251 16.16 -40.62 7.73
C LYS A 251 15.12 -41.47 6.97
N ILE A 252 14.65 -40.99 5.83
CA ILE A 252 13.71 -41.71 4.95
C ILE A 252 14.33 -43.03 4.46
N GLY A 253 15.64 -43.04 4.16
CA GLY A 253 16.37 -44.23 3.75
C GLY A 253 16.44 -45.33 4.79
N GLN A 254 16.28 -45.03 6.09
CA GLN A 254 16.30 -45.97 7.21
C GLN A 254 14.90 -46.47 7.60
N GLU A 255 13.83 -45.85 7.08
CA GLU A 255 12.44 -46.20 7.41
C GLU A 255 12.01 -47.51 6.71
N GLY A 256 11.18 -48.27 7.41
CA GLY A 256 10.54 -49.46 6.86
C GLY A 256 9.33 -49.16 6.03
N MET A 257 8.86 -50.14 5.24
CA MET A 257 7.71 -49.96 4.32
C MET A 257 6.45 -49.39 5.01
N PRO A 258 6.01 -49.87 6.20
CA PRO A 258 4.84 -49.32 6.89
C PRO A 258 5.03 -47.83 7.24
N ASP A 259 6.21 -47.46 7.75
CA ASP A 259 6.51 -46.08 8.12
C ASP A 259 6.54 -45.15 6.91
N LEU A 260 7.04 -45.65 5.78
CA LEU A 260 7.06 -44.90 4.51
C LEU A 260 5.64 -44.65 3.95
N ILE A 261 4.73 -45.66 4.05
CA ILE A 261 3.33 -45.51 3.64
C ILE A 261 2.62 -44.49 4.54
N ASP A 262 2.81 -44.54 5.84
CA ASP A 262 2.24 -43.61 6.78
C ASP A 262 2.80 -42.17 6.57
N ARG A 263 4.09 -42.08 6.26
CA ARG A 263 4.70 -40.78 5.89
C ARG A 263 4.12 -40.22 4.60
N ARG A 264 3.99 -41.07 3.58
CA ARG A 264 3.36 -40.69 2.31
C ARG A 264 1.96 -40.10 2.54
N LYS A 265 1.14 -40.81 3.32
CA LYS A 265 -0.24 -40.38 3.61
C LYS A 265 -0.27 -39.03 4.33
N ARG A 266 0.61 -38.78 5.30
CA ARG A 266 0.73 -37.49 5.97
C ARG A 266 1.17 -36.39 5.00
N LEU A 267 2.20 -36.65 4.18
CA LEU A 267 2.69 -35.67 3.21
C LEU A 267 1.64 -35.28 2.17
N ILE A 268 0.78 -36.21 1.73
CA ILE A 268 -0.35 -35.91 0.84
C ILE A 268 -1.38 -35.03 1.55
N GLY A 269 -1.71 -35.35 2.81
CA GLY A 269 -2.60 -34.49 3.62
C GLY A 269 -2.07 -33.06 3.78
N ASP A 270 -0.77 -32.94 4.11
CA ASP A 270 -0.09 -31.66 4.23
C ASP A 270 -0.06 -30.91 2.88
N ALA A 271 0.27 -31.60 1.79
CA ALA A 271 0.30 -31.01 0.45
C ALA A 271 -1.08 -30.49 0.01
N ASN A 272 -2.15 -31.26 0.28
CA ASN A 272 -3.51 -30.85 -0.04
C ASN A 272 -3.97 -29.65 0.79
N SER A 273 -3.61 -29.62 2.10
CA SER A 273 -3.88 -28.47 2.95
C SER A 273 -3.15 -27.22 2.48
N LEU A 274 -1.87 -27.33 2.13
CA LEU A 274 -1.09 -26.23 1.57
C LEU A 274 -1.63 -25.78 0.22
N ALA A 275 -2.07 -26.72 -0.63
CA ALA A 275 -2.69 -26.40 -1.91
C ALA A 275 -3.98 -25.58 -1.74
N ALA A 276 -4.84 -25.96 -0.80
CA ALA A 276 -6.05 -25.21 -0.49
C ALA A 276 -5.72 -23.78 -0.05
N ASN A 277 -4.75 -23.61 0.84
CA ASN A 277 -4.31 -22.28 1.29
C ASN A 277 -3.72 -21.45 0.15
N ILE A 278 -2.89 -22.04 -0.73
CA ILE A 278 -2.34 -21.38 -1.91
C ILE A 278 -3.46 -20.91 -2.83
N MET A 279 -4.47 -21.74 -3.08
CA MET A 279 -5.59 -21.37 -3.95
C MET A 279 -6.41 -20.21 -3.38
N VAL A 280 -6.65 -20.19 -2.07
CA VAL A 280 -7.32 -19.07 -1.40
C VAL A 280 -6.53 -17.78 -1.57
N GLU A 281 -5.21 -17.82 -1.32
CA GLU A 281 -4.37 -16.62 -1.47
C GLU A 281 -4.25 -16.16 -2.92
N MET A 282 -4.18 -17.07 -3.89
CA MET A 282 -4.21 -16.72 -5.32
C MET A 282 -5.53 -16.06 -5.71
N GLN A 283 -6.65 -16.51 -5.15
CA GLN A 283 -7.93 -15.87 -5.37
C GLN A 283 -8.00 -14.49 -4.75
N ASN A 284 -7.51 -14.33 -3.52
CA ASN A 284 -7.43 -13.01 -2.85
C ASN A 284 -6.61 -12.02 -3.70
N GLU A 285 -5.43 -12.41 -4.20
CA GLU A 285 -4.62 -11.57 -5.08
C GLU A 285 -5.37 -11.20 -6.38
N ALA A 286 -6.08 -12.15 -7.00
CA ALA A 286 -6.84 -11.89 -8.22
C ALA A 286 -8.02 -10.93 -7.96
N GLU A 287 -8.68 -11.02 -6.81
CA GLU A 287 -9.75 -10.10 -6.43
C GLU A 287 -9.21 -8.68 -6.19
N GLU A 288 -8.05 -8.53 -5.54
CA GLU A 288 -7.40 -7.24 -5.36
C GLU A 288 -6.95 -6.62 -6.70
N ASP A 289 -6.41 -7.42 -7.61
CA ASP A 289 -6.09 -7.00 -8.99
C ASP A 289 -7.33 -6.54 -9.76
N GLN A 290 -8.45 -7.26 -9.59
CA GLN A 290 -9.71 -6.85 -10.19
C GLN A 290 -10.21 -5.52 -9.61
N LYS A 291 -10.14 -5.32 -8.30
CA LYS A 291 -10.47 -4.03 -7.65
C LYS A 291 -9.57 -2.90 -8.18
N ALA A 292 -8.26 -3.14 -8.31
CA ALA A 292 -7.32 -2.17 -8.86
C ALA A 292 -7.65 -1.82 -10.32
N THR A 293 -8.01 -2.81 -11.13
CA THR A 293 -8.43 -2.64 -12.53
C THR A 293 -9.72 -1.84 -12.62
N GLN A 294 -10.71 -2.15 -11.78
CA GLN A 294 -11.97 -1.38 -11.70
C GLN A 294 -11.73 0.07 -11.26
N ARG A 295 -10.81 0.29 -10.32
CA ARG A 295 -10.44 1.65 -9.87
C ARG A 295 -9.83 2.48 -11.00
N ARG A 296 -9.06 1.88 -11.89
CA ARG A 296 -8.45 2.54 -13.06
C ARG A 296 -9.45 2.78 -14.20
N TYR A 297 -10.60 2.11 -14.17
CA TYR A 297 -11.59 2.21 -15.24
C TYR A 297 -12.18 3.62 -15.33
N ASP A 298 -12.07 4.25 -16.51
CA ASP A 298 -12.68 5.53 -16.79
C ASP A 298 -14.14 5.36 -17.20
N SER A 299 -15.05 5.61 -16.28
CA SER A 299 -16.49 5.54 -16.52
C SER A 299 -17.03 6.78 -17.27
N GLY A 300 -16.23 7.84 -17.44
CA GLY A 300 -16.66 9.10 -18.06
C GLY A 300 -17.31 8.93 -19.44
N PRO A 301 -16.70 8.19 -20.38
CA PRO A 301 -17.30 7.96 -21.70
C PRO A 301 -18.65 7.24 -21.65
N VAL A 302 -18.80 6.27 -20.74
CA VAL A 302 -20.05 5.50 -20.57
C VAL A 302 -21.15 6.41 -19.99
N ILE A 303 -20.81 7.20 -18.96
CA ILE A 303 -21.75 8.16 -18.35
C ILE A 303 -22.17 9.19 -19.39
N LYS A 304 -21.22 9.72 -20.18
CA LYS A 304 -21.52 10.66 -21.24
C LYS A 304 -22.51 10.07 -22.25
N LYS A 305 -22.24 8.86 -22.73
CA LYS A 305 -23.13 8.18 -23.69
C LYS A 305 -24.51 7.91 -23.11
N TRP A 306 -24.57 7.52 -21.85
CA TRP A 306 -25.83 7.32 -21.16
C TRP A 306 -26.63 8.64 -21.05
N LEU A 307 -26.00 9.75 -20.70
CA LEU A 307 -26.64 11.07 -20.64
C LEU A 307 -27.10 11.53 -22.04
N GLU A 308 -26.32 11.28 -23.09
CA GLU A 308 -26.73 11.53 -24.47
C GLU A 308 -28.01 10.76 -24.81
N MET A 309 -28.08 9.49 -24.49
CA MET A 309 -29.28 8.66 -24.71
C MET A 309 -30.49 9.15 -23.92
N LEU A 310 -30.30 9.59 -22.67
CA LEU A 310 -31.37 10.18 -21.87
C LEU A 310 -31.88 11.52 -22.45
N ALA A 311 -30.97 12.31 -23.01
CA ALA A 311 -31.30 13.57 -23.70
C ALA A 311 -32.06 13.31 -25.02
N GLU A 312 -31.56 12.36 -25.82
CA GLU A 312 -32.21 11.97 -27.09
C GLU A 312 -33.64 11.43 -26.89
N ASN A 313 -33.86 10.74 -25.75
CA ASN A 313 -35.17 10.22 -25.38
C ASN A 313 -36.10 11.25 -24.70
N GLY A 314 -35.67 12.51 -24.55
CA GLY A 314 -36.45 13.58 -23.89
C GLY A 314 -36.52 13.47 -22.35
N TYR A 315 -35.97 12.42 -21.77
CA TYR A 315 -36.08 12.18 -20.32
C TYR A 315 -35.44 13.26 -19.47
N LEU A 316 -34.31 13.82 -19.94
CA LEU A 316 -33.64 14.91 -19.20
C LEU A 316 -34.49 16.19 -19.21
N GLU A 317 -35.11 16.51 -20.34
CA GLU A 317 -35.96 17.70 -20.47
C GLU A 317 -37.18 17.64 -19.55
N GLU A 318 -37.85 16.48 -19.50
CA GLU A 318 -39.02 16.24 -18.65
C GLU A 318 -38.70 16.28 -17.14
N ASN A 319 -37.48 15.91 -16.74
CA ASN A 319 -37.10 15.79 -15.33
C ASN A 319 -36.15 16.88 -14.84
N LEU A 320 -35.70 17.79 -15.71
CA LEU A 320 -34.73 18.83 -15.40
C LEU A 320 -35.17 19.73 -14.24
N GLU A 321 -36.47 20.11 -14.22
CA GLU A 321 -37.02 20.97 -13.18
C GLU A 321 -36.98 20.33 -11.77
N ARG A 322 -37.02 19.01 -11.68
CA ARG A 322 -36.93 18.28 -10.40
C ARG A 322 -35.53 18.35 -9.77
N HIS A 323 -34.51 18.53 -10.58
CA HIS A 323 -33.11 18.50 -10.18
C HIS A 323 -32.41 19.86 -10.20
N MET A 324 -33.07 20.89 -10.73
CA MET A 324 -32.56 22.24 -10.60
C MET A 324 -32.87 22.82 -9.22
N PRO A 325 -31.85 23.38 -8.51
CA PRO A 325 -32.10 24.13 -7.29
C PRO A 325 -33.09 25.26 -7.62
N GLY A 326 -34.25 25.20 -7.01
CA GLY A 326 -35.34 26.13 -7.25
C GLY A 326 -34.83 27.57 -7.18
N LYS A 327 -35.10 28.37 -8.20
CA LYS A 327 -34.96 29.83 -8.15
C LYS A 327 -35.75 30.27 -6.91
N GLY A 328 -35.04 30.64 -5.86
CA GLY A 328 -35.64 31.14 -4.62
C GLY A 328 -36.67 32.22 -5.00
N LYS A 329 -37.94 31.96 -4.71
CA LYS A 329 -38.98 32.97 -4.76
C LYS A 329 -38.53 34.10 -3.87
N GLY A 330 -38.09 35.20 -4.49
CA GLY A 330 -37.78 36.43 -3.78
C GLY A 330 -38.98 36.77 -2.87
N ARG A 331 -38.77 36.82 -1.58
CA ARG A 331 -39.67 37.42 -0.63
C ARG A 331 -39.89 38.88 -1.06
N LYS A 332 -41.10 39.20 -1.49
CA LYS A 332 -41.59 40.58 -1.53
C LYS A 332 -41.80 41.05 -0.07
#